data_a156bb48ab44dfb2e84d12fa04aefa93
#
_entry.id   a156bb48ab44dfb2e84d12fa04aefa93
#
_cell.length_a   1.000
_cell.length_b   1.000
_cell.length_c   1.000
_cell.angle_alpha   90.00
_cell.angle_beta   90.00
_cell.angle_gamma   90.00
#
_symmetry.space_group_name_H-M   'P 1'
#
loop_
_entity.id
_entity.type
_entity.pdbx_description
1 polymer ?
#
loop_
_entity_poly.entity_id
_entity_poly.type
_entity_poly.pdbx_seq_one_letter_code
_entity_poly.pdbx_strand_id
1 'polypeptide(L)'
;LVPPFTVAENIVLGSRSALDPNLQPAAVRREIAELADRYQMPIDPATKVRDLPVDIQQRVEILKVLYRGAKILILDEPTSLLGPAQIENLLGLLDDLRSTGHSIVLVTHKLAEVMQLADRVTVIRQGKKVIEVESGQFDQQTLTRAMTGHDISAIEVTHTELDETIGGVLTVTDLV
;
A
#
# COMPACT_ATOMS: atom_id res chain seq x y z
N LEU A 1 -2.92 -1.26 -14.65
CA LEU A 1 -2.91 -2.59 -15.29
C LEU A 1 -3.98 -2.70 -16.38
N VAL A 2 -3.75 -3.57 -17.36
CA VAL A 2 -4.70 -3.93 -18.43
C VAL A 2 -5.34 -5.27 -18.07
N PRO A 3 -6.61 -5.31 -17.65
CA PRO A 3 -7.21 -6.51 -17.05
C PRO A 3 -7.20 -7.77 -17.92
N PRO A 4 -7.45 -7.73 -19.24
CA PRO A 4 -7.43 -8.90 -20.10
C PRO A 4 -6.03 -9.47 -20.38
N PHE A 5 -4.97 -8.71 -20.08
CA PHE A 5 -3.59 -9.11 -20.29
C PHE A 5 -3.10 -9.98 -19.13
N THR A 6 -2.12 -10.83 -19.42
CA THR A 6 -1.40 -11.59 -18.41
C THR A 6 -0.50 -10.67 -17.57
N VAL A 7 -0.03 -11.18 -16.43
CA VAL A 7 0.97 -10.51 -15.59
C VAL A 7 2.20 -10.14 -16.42
N ALA A 8 2.73 -11.10 -17.19
CA ALA A 8 3.90 -10.86 -18.03
C ALA A 8 3.67 -9.75 -19.05
N GLU A 9 2.55 -9.77 -19.76
CA GLU A 9 2.22 -8.72 -20.74
C GLU A 9 2.08 -7.34 -20.07
N ASN A 10 1.49 -7.27 -18.88
CA ASN A 10 1.38 -6.01 -18.12
C ASN A 10 2.74 -5.47 -17.68
N ILE A 11 3.64 -6.33 -17.21
CA ILE A 11 4.97 -5.92 -16.72
C ILE A 11 5.83 -5.38 -17.86
N VAL A 12 5.86 -6.05 -19.01
CA VAL A 12 6.65 -5.59 -20.16
C VAL A 12 6.01 -4.45 -20.93
N LEU A 13 4.73 -4.21 -20.76
CA LEU A 13 4.00 -3.16 -21.48
C LEU A 13 4.68 -1.80 -21.29
N GLY A 14 5.12 -1.17 -22.38
CA GLY A 14 5.83 0.11 -22.37
C GLY A 14 7.29 0.03 -21.91
N SER A 15 7.86 -1.17 -21.74
CA SER A 15 9.31 -1.35 -21.60
C SER A 15 9.99 -1.45 -22.97
N ARG A 16 11.34 -1.29 -23.01
CA ARG A 16 12.11 -1.50 -24.24
C ARG A 16 11.96 -2.93 -24.76
N SER A 17 11.81 -3.90 -23.86
CA SER A 17 11.60 -5.31 -24.20
C SER A 17 10.32 -5.53 -25.04
N ALA A 18 9.28 -4.74 -24.83
CA ALA A 18 8.05 -4.85 -25.61
C ALA A 18 8.20 -4.52 -27.10
N LEU A 19 9.27 -3.84 -27.47
CA LEU A 19 9.58 -3.43 -28.85
C LEU A 19 10.59 -4.36 -29.55
N ASP A 20 11.09 -5.38 -28.84
CA ASP A 20 12.05 -6.34 -29.41
C ASP A 20 11.29 -7.41 -30.21
N PRO A 21 11.44 -7.46 -31.55
CA PRO A 21 10.79 -8.45 -32.39
C PRO A 21 11.28 -9.89 -32.14
N ASN A 22 12.41 -10.07 -31.46
CA ASN A 22 12.97 -11.37 -31.09
C ASN A 22 12.58 -11.79 -29.66
N LEU A 23 11.76 -11.01 -28.97
CA LEU A 23 11.36 -11.30 -27.61
C LEU A 23 10.56 -12.60 -27.55
N GLN A 24 11.15 -13.62 -26.97
CA GLN A 24 10.46 -14.91 -26.78
C GLN A 24 9.56 -14.83 -25.53
N PRO A 25 8.23 -15.05 -25.66
CA PRO A 25 7.31 -14.96 -24.52
C PRO A 25 7.68 -15.88 -23.36
N ALA A 26 8.30 -17.03 -23.61
CA ALA A 26 8.76 -17.96 -22.58
C ALA A 26 9.95 -17.41 -21.79
N ALA A 27 10.90 -16.72 -22.45
CA ALA A 27 12.04 -16.10 -21.79
C ALA A 27 11.58 -14.96 -20.86
N VAL A 28 10.64 -14.12 -21.32
CA VAL A 28 10.04 -13.04 -20.53
C VAL A 28 9.36 -13.59 -19.29
N ARG A 29 8.51 -14.61 -19.43
CA ARG A 29 7.84 -15.23 -18.28
C ARG A 29 8.83 -15.74 -17.25
N ARG A 30 9.93 -16.38 -17.69
CA ARG A 30 10.98 -16.85 -16.79
C ARG A 30 11.67 -15.69 -16.06
N GLU A 31 12.06 -14.65 -16.78
CA GLU A 31 12.68 -13.45 -16.19
C GLU A 31 11.78 -12.80 -15.13
N ILE A 32 10.48 -12.70 -15.42
CA ILE A 32 9.51 -12.14 -14.48
C ILE A 32 9.31 -13.06 -13.27
N ALA A 33 9.27 -14.38 -13.45
CA ALA A 33 9.20 -15.31 -12.34
C ALA A 33 10.45 -15.21 -11.43
N GLU A 34 11.66 -15.17 -12.02
CA GLU A 34 12.91 -14.96 -11.26
C GLU A 34 12.92 -13.62 -10.50
N LEU A 35 12.37 -12.56 -11.10
CA LEU A 35 12.21 -11.27 -10.44
C LEU A 35 11.22 -11.35 -9.27
N ALA A 36 10.08 -11.98 -9.49
CA ALA A 36 9.07 -12.18 -8.47
C ALA A 36 9.59 -12.99 -7.27
N ASP A 37 10.32 -14.06 -7.55
CA ASP A 37 10.97 -14.88 -6.51
C ASP A 37 12.02 -14.08 -5.73
N ARG A 38 12.83 -13.27 -6.41
CA ARG A 38 13.84 -12.40 -5.78
C ARG A 38 13.24 -11.46 -4.74
N TYR A 39 12.06 -10.93 -5.01
CA TYR A 39 11.35 -10.01 -4.12
C TYR A 39 10.28 -10.71 -3.26
N GLN A 40 10.29 -12.03 -3.19
CA GLN A 40 9.34 -12.84 -2.41
C GLN A 40 7.86 -12.54 -2.74
N MET A 41 7.61 -12.25 -4.02
CA MET A 41 6.29 -12.00 -4.58
C MET A 41 5.86 -13.14 -5.52
N PRO A 42 5.53 -14.33 -5.03
CA PRO A 42 5.20 -15.45 -5.90
C PRO A 42 3.95 -15.13 -6.73
N ILE A 43 4.12 -14.99 -8.02
CA ILE A 43 3.06 -14.68 -8.99
C ILE A 43 3.30 -15.48 -10.25
N ASP A 44 2.26 -16.15 -10.77
CA ASP A 44 2.34 -16.80 -12.06
C ASP A 44 2.26 -15.78 -13.21
N PRO A 45 3.35 -15.62 -14.01
CA PRO A 45 3.38 -14.66 -15.10
C PRO A 45 2.34 -14.90 -16.21
N ALA A 46 1.75 -16.10 -16.29
CA ALA A 46 0.78 -16.47 -17.32
C ALA A 46 -0.67 -16.14 -16.90
N THR A 47 -0.92 -15.86 -15.62
CA THR A 47 -2.27 -15.55 -15.12
C THR A 47 -2.73 -14.19 -15.63
N LYS A 48 -4.00 -14.06 -16.00
CA LYS A 48 -4.59 -12.79 -16.41
C LYS A 48 -4.82 -11.91 -15.19
N VAL A 49 -4.54 -10.62 -15.33
CA VAL A 49 -4.66 -9.66 -14.22
C VAL A 49 -6.09 -9.59 -13.68
N ARG A 50 -7.12 -9.68 -14.52
CA ARG A 50 -8.53 -9.69 -14.09
C ARG A 50 -8.89 -10.83 -13.14
N ASP A 51 -8.14 -11.93 -13.17
CA ASP A 51 -8.40 -13.13 -12.38
C ASP A 51 -7.62 -13.12 -11.04
N LEU A 52 -6.85 -12.05 -10.78
CA LEU A 52 -6.06 -11.87 -9.57
C LEU A 52 -6.82 -11.08 -8.50
N PRO A 53 -6.65 -11.43 -7.21
CA PRO A 53 -7.06 -10.58 -6.09
C PRO A 53 -6.38 -9.20 -6.13
N VAL A 54 -7.00 -8.19 -5.51
CA VAL A 54 -6.53 -6.79 -5.56
C VAL A 54 -5.11 -6.63 -5.00
N ASP A 55 -4.79 -7.31 -3.91
CA ASP A 55 -3.45 -7.30 -3.31
C ASP A 55 -2.37 -7.86 -4.25
N ILE A 56 -2.72 -8.90 -5.00
CA ILE A 56 -1.80 -9.47 -6.01
C ILE A 56 -1.67 -8.53 -7.21
N GLN A 57 -2.76 -7.89 -7.65
CA GLN A 57 -2.68 -6.86 -8.70
C GLN A 57 -1.74 -5.72 -8.29
N GLN A 58 -1.77 -5.31 -7.04
CA GLN A 58 -0.87 -4.29 -6.52
C GLN A 58 0.61 -4.73 -6.54
N ARG A 59 0.89 -5.99 -6.19
CA ARG A 59 2.23 -6.56 -6.32
C ARG A 59 2.70 -6.57 -7.78
N VAL A 60 1.81 -6.83 -8.74
CA VAL A 60 2.13 -6.74 -10.17
C VAL A 60 2.53 -5.31 -10.57
N GLU A 61 1.87 -4.27 -10.05
CA GLU A 61 2.27 -2.87 -10.29
C GLU A 61 3.67 -2.58 -9.72
N ILE A 62 3.98 -3.08 -8.54
CA ILE A 62 5.31 -2.94 -7.93
C ILE A 62 6.36 -3.68 -8.78
N LEU A 63 6.11 -4.95 -9.15
CA LEU A 63 7.01 -5.73 -10.00
C LEU A 63 7.26 -5.06 -11.35
N LYS A 64 6.25 -4.45 -11.95
CA LYS A 64 6.35 -3.69 -13.20
C LYS A 64 7.35 -2.54 -13.10
N VAL A 65 7.36 -1.82 -11.98
CA VAL A 65 8.29 -0.72 -11.72
C VAL A 65 9.70 -1.27 -11.44
N LEU A 66 9.81 -2.34 -10.67
CA LEU A 66 11.08 -3.02 -10.36
C LEU A 66 11.71 -3.65 -11.61
N TYR A 67 10.93 -4.25 -12.50
CA TYR A 67 11.37 -4.79 -13.79
C TYR A 67 12.07 -3.74 -14.65
N ARG A 68 11.66 -2.49 -14.53
CA ARG A 68 12.26 -1.34 -15.22
C ARG A 68 13.52 -0.80 -14.52
N GLY A 69 13.93 -1.43 -13.42
CA GLY A 69 15.12 -1.03 -12.66
C GLY A 69 14.94 0.21 -11.80
N ALA A 70 13.70 0.55 -11.44
CA ALA A 70 13.45 1.71 -10.58
C ALA A 70 14.10 1.51 -9.21
N LYS A 71 14.75 2.56 -8.73
CA LYS A 71 15.34 2.64 -7.39
C LYS A 71 14.50 3.46 -6.42
N ILE A 72 13.55 4.20 -6.95
CA ILE A 72 12.63 5.05 -6.18
C ILE A 72 11.21 4.61 -6.53
N LEU A 73 10.44 4.22 -5.53
CA LEU A 73 9.02 3.87 -5.64
C LEU A 73 8.20 4.96 -5.00
N ILE A 74 7.16 5.42 -5.69
CA ILE A 74 6.18 6.35 -5.14
C ILE A 74 4.84 5.64 -5.13
N LEU A 75 4.27 5.46 -3.96
CA LEU A 75 3.03 4.75 -3.70
C LEU A 75 2.01 5.71 -3.09
N ASP A 76 0.89 5.89 -3.78
CA ASP A 76 -0.19 6.78 -3.34
C ASP A 76 -1.35 5.94 -2.81
N GLU A 77 -1.64 6.06 -1.51
CA GLU A 77 -2.70 5.34 -0.79
C GLU A 77 -2.73 3.81 -1.07
N PRO A 78 -1.59 3.10 -1.03
CA PRO A 78 -1.51 1.73 -1.55
C PRO A 78 -2.31 0.72 -0.71
N THR A 79 -2.74 1.09 0.49
CA THR A 79 -3.44 0.20 1.42
C THR A 79 -4.94 0.46 1.49
N SER A 80 -5.47 1.41 0.72
CA SER A 80 -6.86 1.88 0.84
C SER A 80 -7.91 0.78 0.56
N LEU A 81 -7.58 -0.21 -0.27
CA LEU A 81 -8.47 -1.31 -0.66
C LEU A 81 -8.08 -2.66 -0.04
N LEU A 82 -7.13 -2.67 0.91
CA LEU A 82 -6.58 -3.88 1.50
C LEU A 82 -7.14 -4.15 2.90
N GLY A 83 -7.35 -5.42 3.20
CA GLY A 83 -7.65 -5.88 4.56
C GLY A 83 -6.39 -5.91 5.45
N PRO A 84 -6.54 -6.05 6.78
CA PRO A 84 -5.43 -5.95 7.74
C PRO A 84 -4.23 -6.87 7.41
N ALA A 85 -4.47 -8.15 7.14
CA ALA A 85 -3.40 -9.10 6.81
C ALA A 85 -2.68 -8.75 5.49
N GLN A 86 -3.40 -8.19 4.52
CA GLN A 86 -2.83 -7.74 3.25
C GLN A 86 -1.99 -6.48 3.43
N ILE A 87 -2.38 -5.58 4.33
CA ILE A 87 -1.61 -4.39 4.71
C ILE A 87 -0.29 -4.81 5.31
N GLU A 88 -0.28 -5.70 6.30
CA GLU A 88 0.94 -6.21 6.92
C GLU A 88 1.90 -6.83 5.89
N ASN A 89 1.37 -7.64 4.97
CA ASN A 89 2.15 -8.24 3.89
C ASN A 89 2.76 -7.18 2.96
N LEU A 90 2.02 -6.12 2.64
CA LEU A 90 2.53 -5.03 1.81
C LEU A 90 3.61 -4.23 2.53
N LEU A 91 3.38 -3.88 3.80
CA LEU A 91 4.35 -3.12 4.60
C LEU A 91 5.65 -3.93 4.79
N GLY A 92 5.56 -5.23 5.03
CA GLY A 92 6.71 -6.14 5.06
C GLY A 92 7.50 -6.13 3.75
N LEU A 93 6.80 -6.22 2.61
CA LEU A 93 7.42 -6.12 1.30
C LEU A 93 8.16 -4.78 1.09
N LEU A 94 7.55 -3.66 1.51
CA LEU A 94 8.16 -2.34 1.38
C LEU A 94 9.41 -2.22 2.27
N ASP A 95 9.39 -2.81 3.47
CA ASP A 95 10.56 -2.85 4.35
C ASP A 95 11.70 -3.68 3.75
N ASP A 96 11.40 -4.82 3.14
CA ASP A 96 12.37 -5.64 2.42
C ASP A 96 12.99 -4.87 1.24
N LEU A 97 12.18 -4.15 0.47
CA LEU A 97 12.65 -3.31 -0.63
C LEU A 97 13.56 -2.18 -0.12
N ARG A 98 13.20 -1.54 0.99
CA ARG A 98 14.02 -0.53 1.66
C ARG A 98 15.37 -1.11 2.07
N SER A 99 15.37 -2.28 2.71
CA SER A 99 16.60 -2.96 3.17
C SER A 99 17.54 -3.33 2.02
N THR A 100 17.00 -3.56 0.82
CA THR A 100 17.77 -3.86 -0.40
C THR A 100 18.17 -2.60 -1.18
N GLY A 101 17.98 -1.40 -0.58
CA GLY A 101 18.51 -0.13 -1.10
C GLY A 101 17.56 0.61 -2.04
N HIS A 102 16.25 0.30 -2.00
CA HIS A 102 15.25 1.11 -2.68
C HIS A 102 14.80 2.27 -1.78
N SER A 103 14.55 3.42 -2.38
CA SER A 103 13.90 4.55 -1.73
C SER A 103 12.39 4.48 -1.96
N ILE A 104 11.61 4.63 -0.88
CA ILE A 104 10.15 4.53 -0.95
C ILE A 104 9.55 5.84 -0.49
N VAL A 105 8.67 6.41 -1.29
CA VAL A 105 7.81 7.53 -0.92
C VAL A 105 6.39 6.98 -0.78
N LEU A 106 5.90 6.93 0.45
CA LEU A 106 4.57 6.47 0.78
C LEU A 106 3.66 7.67 1.07
N VAL A 107 2.63 7.85 0.27
CA VAL A 107 1.59 8.84 0.54
C VAL A 107 0.43 8.11 1.22
N THR A 108 0.12 8.48 2.45
CA THR A 108 -0.94 7.84 3.25
C THR A 108 -1.47 8.79 4.32
N HIS A 109 -2.68 8.58 4.75
CA HIS A 109 -3.26 9.24 5.93
C HIS A 109 -3.34 8.29 7.14
N LYS A 110 -2.87 7.04 7.01
CA LYS A 110 -2.92 6.03 8.07
C LYS A 110 -1.65 6.08 8.91
N LEU A 111 -1.77 6.62 10.11
CA LEU A 111 -0.64 6.81 11.03
C LEU A 111 0.08 5.51 11.39
N ALA A 112 -0.63 4.38 11.47
CA ALA A 112 -0.03 3.09 11.77
C ALA A 112 1.03 2.68 10.75
N GLU A 113 0.78 2.93 9.46
CA GLU A 113 1.73 2.65 8.38
C GLU A 113 2.97 3.54 8.48
N VAL A 114 2.75 4.83 8.78
CA VAL A 114 3.83 5.80 8.98
C VAL A 114 4.72 5.40 10.15
N MET A 115 4.12 5.05 11.30
CA MET A 115 4.85 4.64 12.51
C MET A 115 5.67 3.37 12.30
N GLN A 116 5.23 2.48 11.41
CA GLN A 116 5.90 1.21 11.15
C GLN A 116 7.07 1.33 10.18
N LEU A 117 6.96 2.18 9.13
CA LEU A 117 7.91 2.18 8.02
C LEU A 117 8.74 3.44 7.86
N ALA A 118 8.25 4.60 8.33
CA ALA A 118 8.84 5.86 7.91
C ALA A 118 10.15 6.18 8.64
N ASP A 119 11.22 6.43 7.87
CA ASP A 119 12.44 7.04 8.37
C ASP A 119 12.31 8.57 8.48
N ARG A 120 11.47 9.17 7.61
CA ARG A 120 11.19 10.61 7.57
C ARG A 120 9.73 10.84 7.21
N VAL A 121 9.10 11.77 7.86
CA VAL A 121 7.70 12.14 7.63
C VAL A 121 7.58 13.60 7.28
N THR A 122 6.86 13.88 6.19
CA THR A 122 6.45 15.24 5.84
C THR A 122 4.92 15.31 5.87
N VAL A 123 4.38 16.17 6.73
CA VAL A 123 2.93 16.41 6.78
C VAL A 123 2.57 17.58 5.88
N ILE A 124 1.64 17.33 4.95
CA ILE A 124 1.08 18.33 4.05
C ILE A 124 -0.38 18.56 4.43
N ARG A 125 -0.76 19.81 4.64
CA ARG A 125 -2.13 20.21 4.93
C ARG A 125 -2.48 21.48 4.16
N GLN A 126 -3.63 21.49 3.49
CA GLN A 126 -4.09 22.63 2.67
C GLN A 126 -3.03 23.10 1.65
N GLY A 127 -2.34 22.14 1.01
CA GLY A 127 -1.29 22.41 0.02
C GLY A 127 0.01 22.98 0.56
N LYS A 128 0.21 23.00 1.90
CA LYS A 128 1.43 23.52 2.54
C LYS A 128 2.10 22.46 3.39
N LYS A 129 3.43 22.44 3.39
CA LYS A 129 4.21 21.65 4.33
C LYS A 129 4.03 22.22 5.74
N VAL A 130 3.56 21.39 6.67
CA VAL A 130 3.31 21.75 8.07
C VAL A 130 4.52 21.41 8.93
N ILE A 131 4.98 20.16 8.85
CA ILE A 131 6.19 19.69 9.54
C ILE A 131 6.97 18.74 8.65
N GLU A 132 8.25 18.59 8.95
CA GLU A 132 9.11 17.53 8.46
C GLU A 132 9.96 17.04 9.64
N VAL A 133 9.92 15.74 9.90
CA VAL A 133 10.52 15.10 11.07
C VAL A 133 11.13 13.75 10.70
N GLU A 134 12.20 13.38 11.40
CA GLU A 134 12.89 12.09 11.22
C GLU A 134 12.43 11.07 12.26
N SER A 135 12.71 9.79 11.99
CA SER A 135 12.42 8.67 12.90
C SER A 135 12.97 8.95 14.30
N GLY A 136 12.17 8.65 15.32
CA GLY A 136 12.47 8.95 16.71
C GLY A 136 12.16 10.39 17.16
N GLN A 137 11.77 11.28 16.24
CA GLN A 137 11.39 12.67 16.53
C GLN A 137 9.88 12.92 16.44
N PHE A 138 9.10 11.90 16.12
CA PHE A 138 7.66 11.99 16.02
C PHE A 138 6.97 10.83 16.75
N ASP A 139 5.80 11.12 17.26
CA ASP A 139 4.85 10.17 17.79
C ASP A 139 3.49 10.34 17.10
N GLN A 140 2.59 9.43 17.37
CA GLN A 140 1.25 9.45 16.78
C GLN A 140 0.52 10.75 17.10
N GLN A 141 0.67 11.31 18.31
CA GLN A 141 0.00 12.54 18.73
C GLN A 141 0.51 13.75 17.96
N THR A 142 1.83 13.89 17.81
CA THR A 142 2.45 14.96 17.05
C THR A 142 1.99 14.95 15.59
N LEU A 143 1.97 13.77 14.96
CA LEU A 143 1.51 13.64 13.58
C LEU A 143 0.02 13.94 13.46
N THR A 144 -0.81 13.43 14.38
CA THR A 144 -2.25 13.71 14.38
C THR A 144 -2.53 15.22 14.47
N ARG A 145 -1.85 15.91 15.39
CA ARG A 145 -1.95 17.38 15.54
C ARG A 145 -1.55 18.11 14.26
N ALA A 146 -0.44 17.70 13.65
CA ALA A 146 0.02 18.30 12.41
C ALA A 146 -0.97 18.09 11.24
N MET A 147 -1.57 16.91 11.16
CA MET A 147 -2.53 16.57 10.10
C MET A 147 -3.88 17.27 10.28
N THR A 148 -4.42 17.30 11.50
CA THR A 148 -5.75 17.87 11.77
C THR A 148 -5.74 19.35 12.06
N GLY A 149 -4.65 19.87 12.64
CA GLY A 149 -4.52 21.26 13.08
C GLY A 149 -5.11 21.53 14.46
N HIS A 150 -5.63 20.51 15.12
CA HIS A 150 -6.19 20.60 16.45
C HIS A 150 -5.51 19.60 17.39
N ASP A 151 -5.38 19.98 18.66
CA ASP A 151 -5.14 18.99 19.70
C ASP A 151 -6.38 18.12 19.81
N ILE A 152 -6.27 16.87 19.36
CA ILE A 152 -7.22 15.84 19.77
C ILE A 152 -6.79 15.44 21.19
N SER A 153 -6.96 16.35 22.16
CA SER A 153 -7.15 15.97 23.54
C SER A 153 -8.32 15.00 23.54
N ALA A 154 -8.11 13.83 24.09
CA ALA A 154 -9.04 12.72 24.09
C ALA A 154 -10.49 13.23 24.00
N ILE A 155 -11.23 12.80 22.98
CA ILE A 155 -12.67 12.88 23.05
C ILE A 155 -12.95 12.03 24.28
N GLU A 156 -13.18 12.67 25.43
CA GLU A 156 -13.80 12.01 26.56
C GLU A 156 -15.13 11.53 25.99
N VAL A 157 -15.17 10.24 25.67
CA VAL A 157 -16.45 9.58 25.43
C VAL A 157 -17.13 9.66 26.78
N THR A 158 -17.88 10.71 26.98
CA THR A 158 -18.82 10.81 28.08
C THR A 158 -19.77 9.64 27.85
N HIS A 159 -19.54 8.53 28.52
CA HIS A 159 -20.54 7.49 28.64
C HIS A 159 -21.75 8.18 29.31
N THR A 160 -22.67 8.68 28.51
CA THR A 160 -23.98 9.01 28.99
C THR A 160 -24.54 7.67 29.45
N GLU A 161 -24.62 7.48 30.76
CA GLU A 161 -25.36 6.35 31.33
C GLU A 161 -26.72 6.39 30.63
N LEU A 162 -27.02 5.33 29.88
CA LEU A 162 -28.33 5.21 29.25
C LEU A 162 -29.32 5.16 30.41
N ASP A 163 -30.17 6.20 30.52
CA ASP A 163 -31.27 6.22 31.44
C ASP A 163 -32.12 4.96 31.14
N GLU A 164 -32.13 4.00 32.07
CA GLU A 164 -32.86 2.73 31.94
C GLU A 164 -34.37 2.94 31.70
N THR A 165 -34.85 4.17 31.79
CA THR A 165 -36.24 4.52 31.55
C THR A 165 -36.58 4.76 30.05
N ILE A 166 -35.56 4.82 29.17
CA ILE A 166 -35.77 4.90 27.70
C ILE A 166 -35.87 3.48 27.15
N GLY A 167 -37.05 2.92 27.20
CA GLY A 167 -37.38 1.60 26.61
C GLY A 167 -37.27 1.58 25.08
N GLY A 168 -36.05 1.58 24.56
CA GLY A 168 -35.74 1.50 23.15
C GLY A 168 -34.52 0.64 22.90
N VAL A 169 -34.61 -0.65 23.21
CA VAL A 169 -33.62 -1.62 22.75
C VAL A 169 -33.88 -1.87 21.26
N LEU A 170 -32.89 -1.62 20.41
CA LEU A 170 -32.95 -2.06 19.03
C LEU A 170 -32.93 -3.60 19.02
N THR A 171 -34.07 -4.23 18.81
CA THR A 171 -34.16 -5.67 18.63
C THR A 171 -34.07 -5.97 17.14
N VAL A 172 -32.96 -6.57 16.71
CA VAL A 172 -32.81 -7.07 15.34
C VAL A 172 -33.26 -8.53 15.34
N THR A 173 -34.44 -8.80 14.76
CA THR A 173 -34.96 -10.14 14.50
C THR A 173 -34.78 -10.42 13.01
N ASP A 174 -34.28 -11.62 12.70
CA ASP A 174 -34.08 -12.15 11.32
C ASP A 174 -32.99 -11.45 10.49
N LEU A 175 -31.74 -11.62 10.88
CA LEU A 175 -30.58 -11.53 9.97
C LEU A 175 -30.45 -12.87 9.24
N VAL A 176 -30.88 -12.90 7.95
CA VAL A 176 -30.61 -13.98 6.99
C VAL A 176 -29.35 -13.64 6.23
#